data_9f46c6b1482bf0dcd21b541843c82334
#
_entry.id   9f46c6b1482bf0dcd21b541843c82334
#
_cell.length_a   1.000
_cell.length_b   1.000
_cell.length_c   1.000
_cell.angle_alpha   90.00
_cell.angle_beta   90.00
_cell.angle_gamma   90.00
#
_symmetry.space_group_name_H-M   'P 1'
#
loop_
_entity.id
_entity.type
_entity.pdbx_description
1 polymer ?
#
loop_
_entity_poly.entity_id
_entity_poly.type
_entity_poly.pdbx_seq_one_letter_code
_entity_poly.pdbx_strand_id
1 'polypeptide(L)'
;VGIRSSTALALAAIGLLFARAGGAAGEGLTLYVSPDGSDVWSGRATSPRTGGTDGPFATITRARNAIRALPPEVRRRTPVTVLIRGGRYELGETLVFGPEDSGTAAAPITYAAYPGERPVLSGGRRLAGWSHTRGSKWWVQLPDVLNGGWRFRQLFVNGHRAQRARRPDVGFLRAEGAIASDPLASFQYRRGDIDPAWQMRREVEVVALQEWAE
;
A
#
# COMPACT_ATOMS: atom_id res chain seq x y z
N VAL A 1 -18.44 27.02 -72.84
CA VAL A 1 -16.99 27.00 -72.58
C VAL A 1 -16.78 27.58 -71.19
N GLY A 2 -16.58 26.78 -70.17
CA GLY A 2 -16.41 27.20 -68.82
C GLY A 2 -15.29 26.41 -68.18
N ILE A 3 -14.19 27.08 -67.88
CA ILE A 3 -13.03 26.53 -67.21
C ILE A 3 -13.27 26.68 -65.71
N ARG A 4 -13.32 25.58 -64.99
CA ARG A 4 -13.31 25.60 -63.52
C ARG A 4 -11.88 25.39 -63.02
N SER A 5 -11.38 26.42 -62.35
CA SER A 5 -10.09 26.41 -61.65
C SER A 5 -10.28 25.84 -60.24
N SER A 6 -9.69 24.71 -59.94
CA SER A 6 -9.69 24.13 -58.56
C SER A 6 -8.38 24.52 -57.87
N THR A 7 -8.48 25.42 -56.89
CA THR A 7 -7.35 25.78 -56.02
C THR A 7 -7.24 24.76 -54.89
N ALA A 8 -6.23 23.92 -54.93
CA ALA A 8 -5.88 23.02 -53.86
C ALA A 8 -5.11 23.78 -52.73
N LEU A 9 -5.69 23.83 -51.55
CA LEU A 9 -5.06 24.40 -50.34
C LEU A 9 -4.16 23.34 -49.74
N ALA A 10 -2.84 23.56 -49.85
CA ALA A 10 -1.85 22.72 -49.17
C ALA A 10 -1.72 23.15 -47.70
N LEU A 11 -2.19 22.30 -46.77
CA LEU A 11 -1.88 22.43 -45.32
C LEU A 11 -0.45 21.95 -45.10
N ALA A 12 0.46 22.91 -44.83
CA ALA A 12 1.77 22.59 -44.33
C ALA A 12 1.68 22.24 -42.85
N ALA A 13 1.86 20.96 -42.50
CA ALA A 13 2.00 20.50 -41.14
C ALA A 13 3.43 20.86 -40.65
N ILE A 14 3.55 21.88 -39.79
CA ILE A 14 4.78 22.19 -39.09
C ILE A 14 4.95 21.15 -37.98
N GLY A 15 5.74 20.11 -38.27
CA GLY A 15 6.20 19.15 -37.26
C GLY A 15 7.25 19.83 -36.38
N LEU A 16 6.88 20.17 -35.13
CA LEU A 16 7.87 20.55 -34.11
C LEU A 16 8.69 19.29 -33.77
N LEU A 17 9.87 19.20 -34.34
CA LEU A 17 10.92 18.30 -33.87
C LEU A 17 11.40 18.80 -32.51
N PHE A 18 10.93 18.23 -31.41
CA PHE A 18 11.62 18.33 -30.14
C PHE A 18 12.91 17.53 -30.26
N ALA A 19 14.00 18.22 -30.59
CA ALA A 19 15.35 17.71 -30.43
C ALA A 19 15.55 17.41 -28.94
N ARG A 20 15.42 16.15 -28.56
CA ARG A 20 15.80 15.66 -27.25
C ARG A 20 17.33 15.84 -27.15
N ALA A 21 17.76 16.82 -26.41
CA ALA A 21 19.19 16.99 -26.08
C ALA A 21 19.61 15.71 -25.33
N GLY A 22 20.15 14.75 -26.08
CA GLY A 22 20.75 13.55 -25.57
C GLY A 22 22.12 13.90 -24.98
N GLY A 23 22.11 14.39 -23.71
CA GLY A 23 23.28 14.20 -22.88
C GLY A 23 23.43 12.70 -22.69
N ALA A 24 24.64 12.15 -22.87
CA ALA A 24 24.95 10.76 -22.61
C ALA A 24 24.64 10.49 -21.12
N ALA A 25 23.42 10.08 -20.85
CA ALA A 25 23.03 9.55 -19.57
C ALA A 25 23.82 8.25 -19.42
N GLY A 26 24.75 8.22 -18.46
CA GLY A 26 25.46 7.00 -18.10
C GLY A 26 24.43 5.89 -17.94
N GLU A 27 24.78 4.66 -18.34
CA GLU A 27 23.86 3.52 -18.23
C GLU A 27 23.25 3.50 -16.85
N GLY A 28 21.90 3.64 -16.79
CA GLY A 28 21.17 3.69 -15.54
C GLY A 28 21.25 2.35 -14.82
N LEU A 29 21.27 2.39 -13.50
CA LEU A 29 21.21 1.20 -12.68
C LEU A 29 19.77 0.70 -12.59
N THR A 30 19.51 -0.54 -13.02
CA THR A 30 18.19 -1.18 -12.80
C THR A 30 18.32 -2.25 -11.73
N LEU A 31 17.41 -2.18 -10.75
CA LEU A 31 17.21 -3.17 -9.69
C LEU A 31 15.81 -3.78 -9.81
N TYR A 32 15.70 -5.02 -9.41
CA TYR A 32 14.45 -5.79 -9.49
C TYR A 32 14.02 -6.24 -8.10
N VAL A 33 12.72 -6.20 -7.87
CA VAL A 33 12.07 -6.74 -6.66
C VAL A 33 11.01 -7.73 -7.09
N SER A 34 10.97 -8.91 -6.48
CA SER A 34 10.01 -9.98 -6.79
C SER A 34 9.57 -10.71 -5.54
N PRO A 35 8.30 -11.21 -5.45
CA PRO A 35 7.89 -12.09 -4.36
C PRO A 35 8.73 -13.38 -4.27
N ASP A 36 9.29 -13.84 -5.41
CA ASP A 36 10.19 -14.99 -5.48
C ASP A 36 11.67 -14.60 -5.30
N GLY A 37 11.92 -13.37 -4.86
CA GLY A 37 13.25 -12.82 -4.66
C GLY A 37 13.87 -13.18 -3.32
N SER A 38 15.11 -12.71 -3.13
CA SER A 38 15.82 -12.84 -1.86
C SER A 38 16.63 -11.58 -1.57
N ASP A 39 16.58 -11.10 -0.33
CA ASP A 39 17.29 -9.89 0.09
C ASP A 39 18.83 -10.08 0.25
N VAL A 40 19.30 -11.32 0.10
CA VAL A 40 20.75 -11.60 0.02
C VAL A 40 21.31 -11.55 -1.40
N TRP A 41 20.44 -11.47 -2.41
CA TRP A 41 20.85 -11.38 -3.81
C TRP A 41 21.23 -9.95 -4.22
N SER A 42 21.74 -9.81 -5.44
CA SER A 42 22.21 -8.52 -5.96
C SER A 42 21.09 -7.57 -6.38
N GLY A 43 19.89 -8.08 -6.64
CA GLY A 43 18.78 -7.33 -7.22
C GLY A 43 18.96 -6.99 -8.72
N ARG A 44 19.99 -7.52 -9.38
CA ARG A 44 20.33 -7.18 -10.77
C ARG A 44 19.66 -8.05 -11.83
N ALA A 45 19.08 -9.17 -11.44
CA ALA A 45 18.38 -10.07 -12.36
C ALA A 45 16.87 -9.96 -12.19
N THR A 46 16.13 -10.12 -13.28
CA THR A 46 14.66 -10.05 -13.33
C THR A 46 13.97 -11.25 -12.67
N SER A 47 14.69 -12.36 -12.55
CA SER A 47 14.21 -13.62 -11.96
C SER A 47 15.36 -14.34 -11.27
N PRO A 48 15.08 -15.29 -10.36
CA PRO A 48 16.11 -16.13 -9.76
C PRO A 48 16.94 -16.83 -10.82
N ARG A 49 18.26 -16.80 -10.67
CA ARG A 49 19.18 -17.56 -11.53
C ARG A 49 19.13 -19.05 -11.20
N THR A 50 19.42 -19.88 -12.18
CA THR A 50 19.54 -21.34 -11.99
C THR A 50 20.49 -21.63 -10.83
N GLY A 51 20.05 -22.46 -9.88
CA GLY A 51 20.80 -22.78 -8.67
C GLY A 51 20.61 -21.78 -7.52
N GLY A 52 19.78 -20.74 -7.67
CA GLY A 52 19.43 -19.82 -6.58
C GLY A 52 20.59 -18.97 -6.05
N THR A 53 21.61 -18.73 -6.88
CA THR A 53 22.83 -18.02 -6.47
C THR A 53 22.66 -16.49 -6.52
N ASP A 54 21.74 -15.99 -7.35
CA ASP A 54 21.44 -14.56 -7.52
C ASP A 54 20.06 -14.37 -8.12
N GLY A 55 19.52 -13.14 -8.01
CA GLY A 55 18.19 -12.82 -8.51
C GLY A 55 17.71 -11.43 -8.07
N PRO A 56 16.37 -11.17 -8.14
CA PRO A 56 15.77 -9.95 -7.64
C PRO A 56 15.78 -9.92 -6.11
N PHE A 57 15.67 -8.75 -5.51
CA PHE A 57 15.39 -8.60 -4.09
C PHE A 57 14.00 -9.13 -3.73
N ALA A 58 13.81 -9.56 -2.50
CA ALA A 58 12.49 -9.92 -1.98
C ALA A 58 11.68 -8.69 -1.58
N THR A 59 12.33 -7.62 -1.10
CA THR A 59 11.66 -6.47 -0.50
C THR A 59 12.06 -5.14 -1.14
N ILE A 60 11.12 -4.19 -1.14
CA ILE A 60 11.38 -2.81 -1.58
C ILE A 60 12.33 -2.13 -0.59
N THR A 61 12.23 -2.44 0.69
CA THR A 61 13.14 -1.97 1.73
C THR A 61 14.59 -2.32 1.39
N ARG A 62 14.83 -3.55 0.93
CA ARG A 62 16.17 -3.96 0.52
C ARG A 62 16.67 -3.19 -0.71
N ALA A 63 15.80 -2.97 -1.70
CA ALA A 63 16.14 -2.17 -2.88
C ALA A 63 16.50 -0.73 -2.48
N ARG A 64 15.69 -0.07 -1.61
CA ARG A 64 16.00 1.24 -1.04
C ARG A 64 17.37 1.25 -0.34
N ASN A 65 17.62 0.28 0.52
CA ASN A 65 18.87 0.20 1.28
C ASN A 65 20.07 -0.06 0.35
N ALA A 66 19.90 -0.83 -0.74
CA ALA A 66 20.94 -1.02 -1.75
C ALA A 66 21.30 0.31 -2.45
N ILE A 67 20.30 1.15 -2.74
CA ILE A 67 20.54 2.47 -3.33
C ILE A 67 21.24 3.38 -2.32
N ARG A 68 20.85 3.37 -1.05
CA ARG A 68 21.52 4.13 0.01
C ARG A 68 23.00 3.74 0.17
N ALA A 69 23.31 2.46 -0.03
CA ALA A 69 24.67 1.93 0.07
C ALA A 69 25.57 2.29 -1.14
N LEU A 70 25.01 2.85 -2.22
CA LEU A 70 25.84 3.33 -3.33
C LEU A 70 26.70 4.52 -2.89
N PRO A 71 27.96 4.62 -3.37
CA PRO A 71 28.80 5.79 -3.15
C PRO A 71 28.05 7.07 -3.56
N PRO A 72 28.15 8.16 -2.78
CA PRO A 72 27.42 9.41 -3.06
C PRO A 72 27.64 9.96 -4.46
N GLU A 73 28.85 9.86 -5.00
CA GLU A 73 29.22 10.28 -6.35
C GLU A 73 28.55 9.45 -7.44
N VAL A 74 28.35 8.12 -7.21
CA VAL A 74 27.63 7.24 -8.13
C VAL A 74 26.15 7.60 -8.10
N ARG A 75 25.57 7.72 -6.90
CA ARG A 75 24.14 8.03 -6.72
C ARG A 75 23.73 9.37 -7.34
N ARG A 76 24.62 10.36 -7.32
CA ARG A 76 24.35 11.69 -7.90
C ARG A 76 24.41 11.72 -9.43
N ARG A 77 25.03 10.74 -10.07
CA ARG A 77 25.27 10.72 -11.52
C ARG A 77 24.58 9.59 -12.26
N THR A 78 24.11 8.57 -11.55
CA THR A 78 23.52 7.37 -12.13
C THR A 78 22.02 7.33 -11.87
N PRO A 79 21.17 7.45 -12.87
CA PRO A 79 19.74 7.18 -12.74
C PRO A 79 19.51 5.79 -12.21
N VAL A 80 18.62 5.61 -11.24
CA VAL A 80 18.29 4.31 -10.69
C VAL A 80 16.82 4.01 -10.91
N THR A 81 16.53 2.84 -11.46
CA THR A 81 15.16 2.35 -11.62
C THR A 81 14.99 1.05 -10.84
N VAL A 82 14.03 1.01 -9.94
CA VAL A 82 13.60 -0.21 -9.24
C VAL A 82 12.33 -0.70 -9.90
N LEU A 83 12.41 -1.84 -10.58
CA LEU A 83 11.29 -2.51 -11.23
C LEU A 83 10.71 -3.58 -10.31
N ILE A 84 9.46 -3.40 -9.92
CA ILE A 84 8.76 -4.26 -8.96
C ILE A 84 7.90 -5.23 -9.75
N ARG A 85 8.17 -6.54 -9.62
CA ARG A 85 7.44 -7.62 -10.28
C ARG A 85 6.03 -7.74 -9.70
N GLY A 86 5.12 -8.28 -10.51
CA GLY A 86 3.74 -8.55 -10.09
C GLY A 86 3.69 -9.48 -8.88
N GLY A 87 2.67 -9.26 -8.03
CA GLY A 87 2.44 -10.05 -6.84
C GLY A 87 2.12 -9.18 -5.63
N ARG A 88 1.96 -9.81 -4.47
CA ARG A 88 1.61 -9.13 -3.23
C ARG A 88 2.84 -9.03 -2.33
N TYR A 89 3.15 -7.83 -1.90
CA TYR A 89 4.21 -7.50 -0.95
C TYR A 89 3.58 -7.09 0.38
N GLU A 90 3.76 -7.89 1.40
CA GLU A 90 3.30 -7.59 2.76
C GLU A 90 4.37 -6.76 3.46
N LEU A 91 4.00 -5.52 3.81
CA LEU A 91 4.89 -4.61 4.53
C LEU A 91 4.73 -4.88 6.03
N GLY A 92 5.71 -5.54 6.65
CA GLY A 92 5.72 -5.80 8.10
C GLY A 92 5.91 -4.53 8.93
N GLU A 93 6.47 -3.50 8.32
CA GLU A 93 6.72 -2.19 8.92
C GLU A 93 6.55 -1.08 7.88
N THR A 94 6.49 0.15 8.34
CA THR A 94 6.35 1.31 7.45
C THR A 94 7.58 1.46 6.56
N LEU A 95 7.37 1.50 5.25
CA LEU A 95 8.41 1.83 4.30
C LEU A 95 8.61 3.36 4.28
N VAL A 96 9.70 3.82 4.88
CA VAL A 96 10.01 5.25 5.01
C VAL A 96 11.06 5.65 3.99
N PHE A 97 10.77 6.70 3.21
CA PHE A 97 11.73 7.39 2.36
C PHE A 97 12.08 8.72 3.00
N GLY A 98 13.37 8.97 3.18
CA GLY A 98 13.90 10.21 3.73
C GLY A 98 14.59 11.08 2.66
N PRO A 99 15.15 12.23 3.04
CA PRO A 99 15.89 13.08 2.11
C PRO A 99 17.04 12.36 1.41
N GLU A 100 17.65 11.38 2.06
CA GLU A 100 18.73 10.54 1.52
C GLU A 100 18.28 9.63 0.37
N ASP A 101 16.98 9.40 0.21
CA ASP A 101 16.41 8.62 -0.89
C ASP A 101 16.07 9.46 -2.12
N SER A 102 16.28 10.76 -2.04
CA SER A 102 16.01 11.66 -3.14
C SER A 102 17.06 11.53 -4.25
N GLY A 103 16.57 11.45 -5.48
CA GLY A 103 17.40 11.60 -6.67
C GLY A 103 17.65 13.07 -7.01
N THR A 104 18.32 13.29 -8.13
CA THR A 104 18.50 14.63 -8.75
C THR A 104 17.83 14.66 -10.11
N ALA A 105 17.72 15.84 -10.73
CA ALA A 105 17.19 15.95 -12.09
C ALA A 105 18.03 15.15 -13.11
N ALA A 106 19.35 15.06 -12.89
CA ALA A 106 20.27 14.31 -13.75
C ALA A 106 20.32 12.80 -13.41
N ALA A 107 20.01 12.42 -12.17
CA ALA A 107 20.05 11.06 -11.67
C ALA A 107 18.80 10.78 -10.82
N PRO A 108 17.63 10.64 -11.44
CA PRO A 108 16.39 10.32 -10.72
C PRO A 108 16.42 8.91 -10.16
N ILE A 109 15.73 8.70 -9.03
CA ILE A 109 15.46 7.39 -8.47
C ILE A 109 13.99 7.09 -8.71
N THR A 110 13.70 6.05 -9.48
CA THR A 110 12.34 5.69 -9.90
C THR A 110 11.97 4.32 -9.36
N TYR A 111 10.79 4.21 -8.74
CA TYR A 111 10.16 2.94 -8.38
C TYR A 111 8.94 2.75 -9.27
N ALA A 112 8.91 1.68 -10.03
CA ALA A 112 7.84 1.42 -10.99
C ALA A 112 7.45 -0.07 -11.00
N ALA A 113 6.23 -0.35 -11.43
CA ALA A 113 5.84 -1.71 -11.76
C ALA A 113 6.67 -2.22 -12.95
N TYR A 114 6.99 -3.50 -12.93
CA TYR A 114 7.55 -4.15 -14.12
C TYR A 114 6.53 -4.07 -15.27
N PRO A 115 6.97 -3.79 -16.51
CA PRO A 115 6.06 -3.61 -17.63
C PRO A 115 5.06 -4.75 -17.79
N GLY A 116 3.77 -4.39 -17.84
CA GLY A 116 2.68 -5.35 -17.95
C GLY A 116 2.29 -6.09 -16.67
N GLU A 117 2.98 -5.85 -15.56
CA GLU A 117 2.70 -6.50 -14.27
C GLU A 117 2.05 -5.53 -13.26
N ARG A 118 1.39 -6.11 -12.26
CA ARG A 118 0.68 -5.33 -11.23
C ARG A 118 1.15 -5.74 -9.82
N PRO A 119 2.14 -5.08 -9.25
CA PRO A 119 2.50 -5.25 -7.85
C PRO A 119 1.45 -4.64 -6.93
N VAL A 120 1.20 -5.28 -5.79
CA VAL A 120 0.30 -4.81 -4.74
C VAL A 120 1.08 -4.69 -3.44
N LEU A 121 1.29 -3.48 -2.96
CA LEU A 121 1.89 -3.22 -1.66
C LEU A 121 0.78 -3.22 -0.61
N SER A 122 0.94 -3.99 0.46
CA SER A 122 -0.08 -4.15 1.48
C SER A 122 0.53 -4.01 2.87
N GLY A 123 -0.01 -3.07 3.65
CA GLY A 123 0.27 -2.99 5.09
C GLY A 123 -0.54 -3.98 5.93
N GLY A 124 -1.40 -4.81 5.29
CA GLY A 124 -2.15 -5.85 5.96
C GLY A 124 -1.41 -7.17 6.00
N ARG A 125 -1.67 -7.95 7.05
CA ARG A 125 -1.15 -9.31 7.23
C ARG A 125 -2.17 -10.33 6.71
N ARG A 126 -1.72 -11.31 5.95
CA ARG A 126 -2.59 -12.40 5.48
C ARG A 126 -2.94 -13.33 6.63
N LEU A 127 -4.22 -13.60 6.81
CA LEU A 127 -4.72 -14.56 7.77
C LEU A 127 -4.98 -15.90 7.08
N ALA A 128 -4.39 -16.96 7.59
CA ALA A 128 -4.56 -18.33 7.13
C ALA A 128 -5.03 -19.22 8.31
N GLY A 129 -5.35 -20.47 8.02
CA GLY A 129 -5.78 -21.44 9.07
C GLY A 129 -7.24 -21.25 9.49
N TRP A 130 -8.09 -20.73 8.60
CA TRP A 130 -9.52 -20.61 8.85
C TRP A 130 -10.19 -21.95 8.97
N SER A 131 -11.05 -22.09 9.97
CA SER A 131 -11.90 -23.25 10.18
C SER A 131 -13.37 -22.86 10.04
N HIS A 132 -14.15 -23.74 9.43
CA HIS A 132 -15.58 -23.55 9.25
C HIS A 132 -16.34 -24.19 10.43
N THR A 133 -17.30 -23.47 10.97
CA THR A 133 -18.25 -23.99 11.97
C THR A 133 -19.61 -24.27 11.33
N ARG A 134 -20.56 -24.76 12.09
CA ARG A 134 -21.93 -24.95 11.60
C ARG A 134 -22.50 -23.61 11.09
N GLY A 135 -23.18 -23.66 9.96
CA GLY A 135 -23.74 -22.48 9.30
C GLY A 135 -22.69 -21.75 8.44
N SER A 136 -22.78 -20.44 8.35
CA SER A 136 -21.92 -19.59 7.50
C SER A 136 -20.72 -18.96 8.23
N LYS A 137 -20.41 -19.42 9.44
CA LYS A 137 -19.39 -18.81 10.28
C LYS A 137 -18.03 -19.46 10.06
N TRP A 138 -17.03 -18.60 9.87
CA TRP A 138 -15.62 -18.96 9.82
C TRP A 138 -14.90 -18.37 11.01
N TRP A 139 -13.90 -19.05 11.53
CA TRP A 139 -13.08 -18.57 12.61
C TRP A 139 -11.61 -18.92 12.39
N VAL A 140 -10.73 -18.13 12.97
CA VAL A 140 -9.29 -18.36 13.02
C VAL A 140 -8.77 -17.91 14.38
N GLN A 141 -7.89 -18.68 14.96
CA GLN A 141 -7.20 -18.29 16.18
C GLN A 141 -5.96 -17.47 15.83
N LEU A 142 -5.81 -16.31 16.49
CA LEU A 142 -4.70 -15.39 16.27
C LEU A 142 -3.93 -15.21 17.60
N PRO A 143 -2.94 -16.06 17.88
CA PRO A 143 -2.19 -16.02 19.14
C PRO A 143 -1.56 -14.64 19.42
N ASP A 144 -1.02 -13.99 18.39
CA ASP A 144 -0.40 -12.66 18.51
C ASP A 144 -1.40 -11.59 18.98
N VAL A 145 -2.67 -11.72 18.59
CA VAL A 145 -3.75 -10.82 19.05
C VAL A 145 -4.11 -11.13 20.51
N LEU A 146 -4.22 -12.40 20.86
CA LEU A 146 -4.52 -12.84 22.23
C LEU A 146 -3.46 -12.36 23.21
N ASN A 147 -2.21 -12.40 22.82
CA ASN A 147 -1.07 -11.97 23.64
C ASN A 147 -0.82 -10.46 23.58
N GLY A 148 -1.66 -9.69 22.88
CA GLY A 148 -1.54 -8.23 22.78
C GLY A 148 -0.40 -7.74 21.87
N GLY A 149 0.31 -8.63 21.18
CA GLY A 149 1.43 -8.29 20.29
C GLY A 149 0.97 -7.70 18.95
N TRP A 150 -0.30 -7.89 18.58
CA TRP A 150 -0.85 -7.34 17.36
C TRP A 150 -2.31 -6.95 17.53
N ARG A 151 -2.69 -5.83 16.92
CA ARG A 151 -4.08 -5.35 16.86
C ARG A 151 -4.42 -4.91 15.45
N PHE A 152 -5.63 -5.22 15.01
CA PHE A 152 -6.14 -4.74 13.74
C PHE A 152 -7.60 -4.29 13.89
N ARG A 153 -8.00 -3.31 13.09
CA ARG A 153 -9.37 -2.77 13.09
C ARG A 153 -10.12 -3.04 11.80
N GLN A 154 -9.43 -3.56 10.80
CA GLN A 154 -10.00 -3.81 9.48
C GLN A 154 -9.66 -5.22 9.02
N LEU A 155 -10.67 -5.92 8.53
CA LEU A 155 -10.56 -7.21 7.89
C LEU A 155 -11.02 -7.08 6.44
N PHE A 156 -10.25 -7.62 5.52
CA PHE A 156 -10.61 -7.68 4.11
C PHE A 156 -10.77 -9.15 3.71
N VAL A 157 -11.88 -9.47 3.07
CA VAL A 157 -12.18 -10.80 2.53
C VAL A 157 -12.36 -10.65 1.03
N ASN A 158 -11.56 -11.35 0.24
CA ASN A 158 -11.57 -11.27 -1.23
C ASN A 158 -11.49 -9.82 -1.77
N GLY A 159 -10.68 -8.97 -1.12
CA GLY A 159 -10.52 -7.58 -1.49
C GLY A 159 -11.61 -6.62 -1.00
N HIS A 160 -12.67 -7.13 -0.38
CA HIS A 160 -13.74 -6.31 0.18
C HIS A 160 -13.56 -6.14 1.69
N ARG A 161 -13.74 -4.92 2.16
CA ARG A 161 -13.69 -4.61 3.59
C ARG A 161 -14.90 -5.23 4.29
N ALA A 162 -14.65 -6.13 5.23
CA ALA A 162 -15.70 -6.70 6.07
C ALA A 162 -16.19 -5.68 7.09
N GLN A 163 -17.47 -5.72 7.39
CA GLN A 163 -18.06 -4.93 8.47
C GLN A 163 -17.69 -5.58 9.80
N ARG A 164 -17.16 -4.81 10.73
CA ARG A 164 -16.94 -5.25 12.11
C ARG A 164 -18.28 -5.44 12.79
N ALA A 165 -18.43 -6.51 13.59
CA ALA A 165 -19.62 -6.71 14.39
C ALA A 165 -19.89 -5.47 15.24
N ARG A 166 -21.12 -4.97 15.18
CA ARG A 166 -21.54 -3.75 15.89
C ARG A 166 -23.01 -3.86 16.32
N ARG A 167 -23.39 -3.05 17.27
CA ARG A 167 -24.78 -2.87 17.65
C ARG A 167 -25.09 -1.37 17.76
N PRO A 168 -26.18 -0.89 17.14
CA PRO A 168 -27.05 -1.64 16.22
C PRO A 168 -26.33 -1.96 14.91
N ASP A 169 -26.80 -2.93 14.14
CA ASP A 169 -26.21 -3.29 12.84
C ASP A 169 -26.28 -2.11 11.86
N VAL A 170 -27.34 -1.32 11.96
CA VAL A 170 -27.56 -0.11 11.14
C VAL A 170 -27.92 1.07 12.05
N GLY A 171 -27.40 2.26 11.75
CA GLY A 171 -27.63 3.46 12.53
C GLY A 171 -26.83 3.50 13.85
N PHE A 172 -27.36 4.23 14.83
CA PHE A 172 -26.73 4.46 16.12
C PHE A 172 -27.74 4.34 17.26
N LEU A 173 -27.28 3.92 18.43
CA LEU A 173 -28.02 4.08 19.68
C LEU A 173 -27.87 5.54 20.14
N ARG A 174 -28.80 6.04 20.92
CA ARG A 174 -28.75 7.38 21.50
C ARG A 174 -28.43 7.28 22.99
N ALA A 175 -27.46 8.09 23.42
CA ALA A 175 -27.26 8.31 24.85
C ALA A 175 -28.46 9.08 25.42
N GLU A 176 -28.90 8.69 26.60
CA GLU A 176 -30.03 9.39 27.32
C GLU A 176 -29.54 10.62 28.08
N GLY A 177 -28.24 10.70 28.37
CA GLY A 177 -27.60 11.84 29.01
C GLY A 177 -26.17 11.56 29.45
N ALA A 178 -25.52 12.60 29.93
CA ALA A 178 -24.23 12.50 30.58
C ALA A 178 -24.40 12.13 32.06
N ILE A 179 -23.42 11.46 32.65
CA ILE A 179 -23.36 11.27 34.09
C ILE A 179 -22.65 12.49 34.71
N ALA A 180 -23.32 13.19 35.60
CA ALA A 180 -22.84 14.44 36.15
C ALA A 180 -21.45 14.37 36.83
N SER A 181 -21.10 13.23 37.39
CA SER A 181 -19.82 13.04 38.03
C SER A 181 -18.64 12.85 37.04
N ASP A 182 -18.93 12.45 35.79
CA ASP A 182 -17.91 12.23 34.75
C ASP A 182 -18.54 12.37 33.36
N PRO A 183 -18.88 13.60 32.95
CA PRO A 183 -19.64 13.86 31.72
C PRO A 183 -18.83 13.61 30.45
N LEU A 184 -17.50 13.51 30.53
CA LEU A 184 -16.62 13.30 29.37
C LEU A 184 -16.29 11.82 29.13
N ALA A 185 -16.36 10.98 30.17
CA ALA A 185 -15.98 9.57 30.08
C ALA A 185 -17.14 8.61 30.34
N SER A 186 -18.35 9.12 30.70
CA SER A 186 -19.49 8.29 30.99
C SER A 186 -20.78 8.84 30.42
N PHE A 187 -21.72 7.95 30.12
CA PHE A 187 -23.03 8.31 29.58
C PHE A 187 -24.11 7.34 30.06
N GLN A 188 -25.35 7.82 30.09
CA GLN A 188 -26.52 7.00 30.35
C GLN A 188 -27.05 6.41 29.05
N TYR A 189 -27.45 5.16 29.08
CA TYR A 189 -28.04 4.45 27.94
C TYR A 189 -29.35 3.80 28.31
N ARG A 190 -30.22 3.59 27.32
CA ARG A 190 -31.51 2.92 27.54
C ARG A 190 -31.29 1.47 27.92
N ARG A 191 -32.05 1.02 28.93
CA ARG A 191 -32.05 -0.40 29.33
C ARG A 191 -32.32 -1.31 28.14
N GLY A 192 -31.43 -2.28 27.89
CA GLY A 192 -31.50 -3.23 26.79
C GLY A 192 -30.67 -2.86 25.55
N ASP A 193 -30.16 -1.63 25.46
CA ASP A 193 -29.26 -1.23 24.36
C ASP A 193 -27.89 -1.88 24.50
N ILE A 194 -27.40 -2.01 25.71
CA ILE A 194 -26.12 -2.66 26.03
C ILE A 194 -26.41 -3.92 26.85
N ASP A 195 -25.90 -5.05 26.38
CA ASP A 195 -25.99 -6.30 27.12
C ASP A 195 -24.97 -6.30 28.27
N PRO A 196 -25.38 -6.50 29.53
CA PRO A 196 -24.46 -6.56 30.66
C PRO A 196 -23.35 -7.61 30.52
N ALA A 197 -23.59 -8.68 29.77
CA ALA A 197 -22.59 -9.71 29.48
C ALA A 197 -21.39 -9.16 28.67
N TRP A 198 -21.52 -8.03 28.02
CA TRP A 198 -20.40 -7.40 27.30
C TRP A 198 -19.39 -6.73 28.22
N GLN A 199 -19.75 -6.36 29.42
CA GLN A 199 -18.85 -5.77 30.41
C GLN A 199 -17.68 -6.68 30.77
N MET A 200 -17.86 -7.99 30.58
CA MET A 200 -16.81 -8.98 30.81
C MET A 200 -15.84 -9.14 29.63
N ARG A 201 -16.07 -8.43 28.55
CA ARG A 201 -15.29 -8.55 27.31
C ARG A 201 -14.39 -7.35 27.12
N ARG A 202 -13.07 -7.59 27.13
CA ARG A 202 -12.05 -6.53 26.95
C ARG A 202 -12.03 -5.93 25.55
N GLU A 203 -12.68 -6.56 24.58
CA GLU A 203 -12.66 -6.14 23.17
C GLU A 203 -13.87 -5.27 22.77
N VAL A 204 -14.76 -4.95 23.70
CA VAL A 204 -15.90 -4.07 23.43
C VAL A 204 -15.40 -2.63 23.37
N GLU A 205 -15.67 -1.97 22.25
CA GLU A 205 -15.39 -0.56 22.04
C GLU A 205 -16.71 0.19 21.88
N VAL A 206 -16.81 1.34 22.53
CA VAL A 206 -17.91 2.29 22.33
C VAL A 206 -17.39 3.43 21.45
N VAL A 207 -18.09 3.68 20.34
CA VAL A 207 -17.84 4.84 19.49
C VAL A 207 -18.96 5.84 19.69
N ALA A 208 -18.66 6.92 20.37
CA ALA A 208 -19.58 8.03 20.55
C ALA A 208 -19.39 9.08 19.45
N LEU A 209 -20.48 9.44 18.78
CA LEU A 209 -20.53 10.58 17.88
C LEU A 209 -21.06 11.76 18.69
N GLN A 210 -20.26 12.82 18.76
CA GLN A 210 -20.68 14.08 19.37
C GLN A 210 -21.07 15.03 18.25
N GLU A 211 -22.19 15.71 18.44
CA GLU A 211 -22.56 16.84 17.61
C GLU A 211 -21.65 18.02 17.99
N TRP A 212 -20.92 18.56 17.01
CA TRP A 212 -20.20 19.80 17.24
C TRP A 212 -21.22 20.89 17.35
N ALA A 213 -21.31 21.53 18.50
CA ALA A 213 -22.04 22.80 18.61
C ALA A 213 -21.26 23.85 17.80
N GLU A 214 -21.95 24.47 16.84
CA GLU A 214 -21.48 25.68 16.16
C GLU A 214 -21.38 26.87 17.12
#